data_6ee0ef9cf4b2e6207cf36f7abbdeb982
#
_entry.id   6ee0ef9cf4b2e6207cf36f7abbdeb982
#
_cell.length_a   1.000
_cell.length_b   1.000
_cell.length_c   1.000
_cell.angle_alpha   90.00
_cell.angle_beta   90.00
_cell.angle_gamma   90.00
#
_symmetry.space_group_name_H-M   'P 1'
#
loop_
_entity.id
_entity.type
_entity.pdbx_description
1 polymer ?
#
loop_
_entity_poly.entity_id
_entity_poly.type
_entity_poly.pdbx_seq_one_letter_code
_entity_poly.pdbx_strand_id
1 'polypeptide(L)'
;VSDYVPGQAFCDLVNWELDLKDLLAEVRGLMEDRHRKYGAGNISKRGIPGILVRLDDKLARIDNGNHDHADESYRDAWMDVVGYGLIALMCLDGNWPGVEKP
;
A
#
# COMPACT_ATOMS: atom_id res chain seq x y z
N VAL A 1 -21.26 -18.64 22.82
CA VAL A 1 -20.00 -19.30 23.16
C VAL A 1 -19.34 -19.77 21.90
N SER A 2 -18.12 -19.42 21.74
CA SER A 2 -17.39 -19.80 20.53
C SER A 2 -16.83 -21.21 20.71
N ASP A 3 -16.78 -21.95 19.61
CA ASP A 3 -16.07 -23.21 19.54
C ASP A 3 -14.54 -23.01 19.44
N TYR A 4 -14.09 -21.90 20.01
CA TYR A 4 -12.72 -21.48 19.94
C TYR A 4 -11.79 -22.45 20.66
N VAL A 5 -10.79 -22.94 19.93
CA VAL A 5 -9.76 -23.83 20.44
C VAL A 5 -8.43 -23.04 20.44
N PRO A 6 -7.67 -23.01 21.53
CA PRO A 6 -6.40 -22.28 21.58
C PRO A 6 -5.43 -22.63 20.46
N GLY A 7 -5.38 -23.89 20.05
CA GLY A 7 -4.54 -24.31 18.93
C GLY A 7 -4.99 -23.72 17.60
N GLN A 8 -6.30 -23.55 17.41
CA GLN A 8 -6.85 -22.91 16.21
C GLN A 8 -6.48 -21.43 16.15
N ALA A 9 -6.52 -20.72 17.28
CA ALA A 9 -6.11 -19.32 17.34
C ALA A 9 -4.65 -19.15 16.91
N PHE A 10 -3.79 -20.06 17.34
CA PHE A 10 -2.39 -20.02 16.93
C PHE A 10 -2.25 -20.25 15.43
N CYS A 11 -2.97 -21.23 14.87
CA CYS A 11 -2.98 -21.48 13.43
C CYS A 11 -3.53 -20.29 12.64
N ASP A 12 -4.62 -19.66 13.14
CA ASP A 12 -5.21 -18.49 12.50
C ASP A 12 -4.23 -17.32 12.50
N LEU A 13 -3.51 -17.11 13.60
CA LEU A 13 -2.50 -16.06 13.70
C LEU A 13 -1.35 -16.31 12.73
N VAL A 14 -0.84 -17.55 12.67
CA VAL A 14 0.25 -17.91 11.74
C VAL A 14 -0.20 -17.71 10.30
N ASN A 15 -1.39 -18.14 9.95
CA ASN A 15 -1.94 -17.95 8.60
C ASN A 15 -2.09 -16.47 8.26
N TRP A 16 -2.59 -15.68 9.21
CA TRP A 16 -2.71 -14.22 9.05
C TRP A 16 -1.35 -13.57 8.81
N GLU A 17 -0.33 -13.96 9.58
CA GLU A 17 1.02 -13.43 9.44
C GLU A 17 1.62 -13.79 8.07
N LEU A 18 1.41 -15.02 7.60
CA LEU A 18 1.89 -15.46 6.28
C LEU A 18 1.21 -14.67 5.16
N ASP A 19 -0.11 -14.48 5.27
CA ASP A 19 -0.86 -13.72 4.27
C ASP A 19 -0.41 -12.25 4.25
N LEU A 20 -0.19 -11.66 5.42
CA LEU A 20 0.34 -10.29 5.50
C LEU A 20 1.73 -10.20 4.88
N LYS A 21 2.60 -11.15 5.17
CA LYS A 21 3.94 -11.21 4.59
C LYS A 21 3.88 -11.27 3.06
N ASP A 22 2.99 -12.09 2.52
CA ASP A 22 2.82 -12.23 1.07
C ASP A 22 2.31 -10.92 0.45
N LEU A 23 1.34 -10.25 1.08
CA LEU A 23 0.84 -8.96 0.63
C LEU A 23 1.91 -7.89 0.67
N LEU A 24 2.71 -7.85 1.72
CA LEU A 24 3.82 -6.89 1.83
C LEU A 24 4.85 -7.11 0.73
N ALA A 25 5.16 -8.37 0.42
CA ALA A 25 6.07 -8.71 -0.68
C ALA A 25 5.51 -8.25 -2.04
N GLU A 26 4.21 -8.43 -2.26
CA GLU A 26 3.53 -7.98 -3.49
C GLU A 26 3.59 -6.46 -3.62
N VAL A 27 3.27 -5.72 -2.57
CA VAL A 27 3.35 -4.25 -2.54
C VAL A 27 4.78 -3.79 -2.82
N ARG A 28 5.75 -4.42 -2.15
CA ARG A 28 7.15 -4.10 -2.35
C ARG A 28 7.57 -4.28 -3.80
N GLY A 29 7.21 -5.41 -4.42
CA GLY A 29 7.54 -5.69 -5.82
C GLY A 29 6.96 -4.65 -6.77
N LEU A 30 5.70 -4.26 -6.53
CA LEU A 30 5.04 -3.23 -7.32
C LEU A 30 5.74 -1.87 -7.16
N MET A 31 6.11 -1.48 -5.96
CA MET A 31 6.81 -0.23 -5.68
C MET A 31 8.20 -0.22 -6.32
N GLU A 32 8.94 -1.32 -6.23
CA GLU A 32 10.25 -1.45 -6.86
C GLU A 32 10.16 -1.30 -8.38
N ASP A 33 9.17 -1.93 -9.00
CA ASP A 33 8.94 -1.85 -10.44
C ASP A 33 8.64 -0.41 -10.88
N ARG A 34 7.77 0.27 -10.16
CA ARG A 34 7.43 1.67 -10.44
C ARG A 34 8.61 2.61 -10.22
N HIS A 35 9.40 2.35 -9.18
CA HIS A 35 10.59 3.15 -8.92
C HIS A 35 11.61 3.01 -10.04
N ARG A 36 11.79 1.80 -10.57
CA ARG A 36 12.65 1.59 -11.74
C ARG A 36 12.14 2.30 -12.98
N LYS A 37 10.80 2.32 -13.18
CA LYS A 37 10.20 2.93 -14.38
C LYS A 37 10.17 4.45 -14.32
N TYR A 38 9.82 5.01 -13.18
CA TYR A 38 9.52 6.44 -13.05
C TYR A 38 10.56 7.21 -12.23
N GLY A 39 11.39 6.50 -11.46
CA GLY A 39 12.34 7.13 -10.54
C GLY A 39 11.64 7.80 -9.37
N ALA A 40 12.40 8.53 -8.58
CA ALA A 40 11.91 9.19 -7.37
C ALA A 40 11.39 10.61 -7.63
N GLY A 41 11.77 11.22 -8.74
CA GLY A 41 11.62 12.66 -8.98
C GLY A 41 10.18 13.15 -9.01
N ASN A 42 9.26 12.34 -9.55
CA ASN A 42 7.87 12.79 -9.62
C ASN A 42 7.18 12.83 -8.24
N ILE A 43 7.66 12.08 -7.28
CA ILE A 43 7.22 12.16 -5.88
C ILE A 43 7.94 13.32 -5.18
N SER A 44 9.27 13.39 -5.30
CA SER A 44 10.06 14.42 -4.60
C SER A 44 9.71 15.83 -5.05
N LYS A 45 9.27 16.01 -6.29
CA LYS A 45 8.90 17.31 -6.84
C LYS A 45 7.78 17.99 -6.04
N ARG A 46 6.81 17.23 -5.55
CA ARG A 46 5.64 17.75 -4.83
C ARG A 46 5.52 17.26 -3.40
N GLY A 47 6.23 16.19 -3.03
CA GLY A 47 6.24 15.65 -1.68
C GLY A 47 4.87 15.16 -1.21
N ILE A 48 4.62 15.29 0.07
CA ILE A 48 3.37 14.86 0.72
C ILE A 48 2.11 15.48 0.08
N PRO A 49 2.05 16.78 -0.24
CA PRO A 49 0.87 17.34 -0.92
C PRO A 49 0.54 16.64 -2.23
N GLY A 50 1.54 16.27 -3.01
CA GLY A 50 1.33 15.51 -4.25
C GLY A 50 0.81 14.10 -3.99
N ILE A 51 1.29 13.45 -2.94
CA ILE A 51 0.79 12.13 -2.52
C ILE A 51 -0.68 12.19 -2.13
N LEU A 52 -1.08 13.24 -1.40
CA LEU A 52 -2.49 13.44 -1.02
C LEU A 52 -3.41 13.56 -2.24
N VAL A 53 -2.99 14.28 -3.27
CA VAL A 53 -3.77 14.38 -4.51
C VAL A 53 -3.93 13.00 -5.16
N ARG A 54 -2.87 12.21 -5.22
CA ARG A 54 -2.92 10.86 -5.78
C ARG A 54 -3.79 9.92 -4.97
N LEU A 55 -3.73 10.04 -3.63
CA LEU A 55 -4.61 9.28 -2.75
C LEU A 55 -6.06 9.62 -2.98
N ASP A 56 -6.39 10.90 -3.13
CA ASP A 56 -7.76 11.33 -3.41
C ASP A 56 -8.29 10.68 -4.70
N ASP A 57 -7.48 10.61 -5.75
CA ASP A 57 -7.86 9.95 -7.00
C ASP A 57 -8.12 8.46 -6.79
N LYS A 58 -7.27 7.78 -6.01
CA LYS A 58 -7.45 6.34 -5.74
C LYS A 58 -8.66 6.08 -4.87
N LEU A 59 -8.89 6.90 -3.85
CA LEU A 59 -10.06 6.78 -2.99
C LEU A 59 -11.35 7.04 -3.77
N ALA A 60 -11.36 8.02 -4.67
CA ALA A 60 -12.51 8.25 -5.55
C ALA A 60 -12.79 7.04 -6.44
N ARG A 61 -11.75 6.42 -6.98
CA ARG A 61 -11.89 5.20 -7.80
C ARG A 61 -12.47 4.04 -6.98
N ILE A 62 -12.02 3.88 -5.74
CA ILE A 62 -12.52 2.85 -4.83
C ILE A 62 -13.99 3.11 -4.49
N ASP A 63 -14.34 4.35 -4.18
CA ASP A 63 -15.69 4.74 -3.78
C ASP A 63 -16.71 4.61 -4.93
N ASN A 64 -16.31 4.98 -6.14
CA ASN A 64 -17.19 4.99 -7.32
C ASN A 64 -17.06 3.73 -8.18
N GLY A 65 -16.13 2.86 -7.89
CA GLY A 65 -15.84 1.68 -8.70
C GLY A 65 -16.77 0.51 -8.41
N ASN A 66 -16.65 -0.51 -9.27
CA ASN A 66 -17.27 -1.79 -9.03
C ASN A 66 -16.50 -2.50 -7.92
N HIS A 67 -17.18 -2.79 -6.81
CA HIS A 67 -16.59 -3.43 -5.64
C HIS A 67 -16.49 -4.96 -5.75
N ASP A 68 -16.48 -5.48 -6.97
CA ASP A 68 -16.25 -6.90 -7.21
C ASP A 68 -14.80 -7.24 -6.86
N HIS A 69 -14.62 -8.15 -5.91
CA HIS A 69 -13.29 -8.60 -5.48
C HIS A 69 -12.50 -9.30 -6.60
N ALA A 70 -13.17 -9.76 -7.64
CA ALA A 70 -12.53 -10.33 -8.81
C ALA A 70 -11.99 -9.25 -9.77
N ASP A 71 -12.36 -7.99 -9.57
CA ASP A 71 -11.87 -6.89 -10.40
C ASP A 71 -10.47 -6.47 -9.95
N GLU A 72 -9.47 -6.75 -10.79
CA GLU A 72 -8.08 -6.38 -10.53
C GLU A 72 -7.91 -4.88 -10.34
N SER A 73 -8.65 -4.06 -11.08
CA SER A 73 -8.51 -2.61 -10.98
C SER A 73 -8.97 -2.06 -9.62
N TYR A 74 -9.99 -2.68 -9.01
CA TYR A 74 -10.41 -2.35 -7.65
C TYR A 74 -9.33 -2.75 -6.63
N ARG A 75 -8.83 -3.97 -6.74
CA ARG A 75 -7.75 -4.45 -5.87
C ARG A 75 -6.48 -3.62 -6.04
N ASP A 76 -6.13 -3.29 -7.27
CA ASP A 76 -4.96 -2.47 -7.58
C ASP A 76 -5.05 -1.07 -6.95
N ALA A 77 -6.24 -0.48 -6.91
CA ALA A 77 -6.45 0.80 -6.25
C ALA A 77 -6.12 0.73 -4.75
N TRP A 78 -6.53 -0.34 -4.07
CA TRP A 78 -6.15 -0.57 -2.68
C TRP A 78 -4.64 -0.78 -2.50
N MET A 79 -4.02 -1.51 -3.41
CA MET A 79 -2.56 -1.68 -3.41
C MET A 79 -1.85 -0.34 -3.54
N ASP A 80 -2.36 0.53 -4.40
CA ASP A 80 -1.82 1.87 -4.58
C ASP A 80 -1.97 2.73 -3.33
N VAL A 81 -3.09 2.63 -2.61
CA VAL A 81 -3.28 3.33 -1.34
C VAL A 81 -2.21 2.92 -0.33
N VAL A 82 -1.94 1.63 -0.21
CA VAL A 82 -0.87 1.12 0.67
C VAL A 82 0.49 1.66 0.23
N GLY A 83 0.78 1.60 -1.07
CA GLY A 83 2.04 2.08 -1.62
C GLY A 83 2.27 3.56 -1.35
N TYR A 84 1.27 4.40 -1.58
CA TYR A 84 1.39 5.84 -1.29
C TYR A 84 1.57 6.12 0.20
N GLY A 85 0.94 5.34 1.07
CA GLY A 85 1.16 5.44 2.51
C GLY A 85 2.60 5.15 2.90
N LEU A 86 3.19 4.11 2.33
CA LEU A 86 4.60 3.77 2.54
C LEU A 86 5.53 4.88 2.02
N ILE A 87 5.25 5.41 0.83
CA ILE A 87 6.03 6.52 0.27
C ILE A 87 5.95 7.73 1.18
N ALA A 88 4.76 8.08 1.68
CA ALA A 88 4.60 9.18 2.61
C ALA A 88 5.43 9.00 3.88
N LEU A 89 5.46 7.79 4.44
CA LEU A 89 6.30 7.48 5.60
C LEU A 89 7.78 7.64 5.28
N MET A 90 8.22 7.20 4.10
CA MET A 90 9.61 7.38 3.66
C MET A 90 9.95 8.86 3.50
N CYS A 91 9.02 9.68 3.01
CA CYS A 91 9.22 11.13 2.95
C CYS A 91 9.35 11.74 4.34
N LEU A 92 8.49 11.34 5.27
CA LEU A 92 8.52 11.83 6.65
C LEU A 92 9.83 11.45 7.36
N ASP A 93 10.34 10.28 7.07
CA ASP A 93 11.58 9.77 7.67
C ASP A 93 12.84 10.34 6.97
N GLY A 94 12.67 11.10 5.89
CA GLY A 94 13.78 11.64 5.12
C GLY A 94 14.52 10.60 4.28
N ASN A 95 13.86 9.48 3.99
CA ASN A 95 14.46 8.36 3.23
C ASN A 95 14.08 8.36 1.76
N TRP A 96 13.13 9.20 1.34
CA TRP A 96 12.80 9.30 -0.08
C TRP A 96 13.80 10.18 -0.79
N PRO A 97 14.42 9.73 -1.91
CA PRO A 97 15.42 10.54 -2.62
C PRO A 97 14.85 11.89 -3.05
N GLY A 98 15.55 12.97 -2.72
CA GLY A 98 15.17 14.33 -3.07
C GLY A 98 14.17 14.99 -2.11
N VAL A 99 13.75 14.31 -1.06
CA VAL A 99 12.86 14.87 -0.02
C VAL A 99 13.61 14.91 1.29
N GLU A 100 13.73 16.11 1.86
CA GLU A 100 14.34 16.28 3.17
C GLU A 100 13.35 15.96 4.27
N LYS A 101 13.85 15.48 5.39
CA LYS A 101 13.06 15.23 6.60
C LYS A 101 12.50 16.56 7.11
N PRO A 102 11.17 16.66 7.31
CA PRO A 102 10.55 17.87 7.82
C PRO A 102 11.01 18.21 9.23
#